data_6967740eab77b440b47cc05c034e6e40
#
_entry.id   6967740eab77b440b47cc05c034e6e40
#
_cell.length_a   1.000
_cell.length_b   1.000
_cell.length_c   1.000
_cell.angle_alpha   90.00
_cell.angle_beta   90.00
_cell.angle_gamma   90.00
#
_symmetry.space_group_name_H-M   'P 1'
#
loop_
_entity.id
_entity.type
_entity.pdbx_description
1 polymer ?
#
loop_
_entity_poly.entity_id
_entity_poly.type
_entity_poly.pdbx_seq_one_letter_code
_entity_poly.pdbx_strand_id
1 'polypeptide(L)'
;MRCGYVAVLGQPNAGKSSLVNFIVGEEVAIVSHRRQTTRNSILGIKTEKDFQIVFVDTPGIHHSQNKLDKFMMKNVRSAIASADAILYLFDGTKPLQEEEKEYIDMLKSKNENVFLVQTKGDKKQLKFDFDAYNISVKDGREIDRLLKDVVSVLPEREPLYDEELYTDKSVSFLVKEKVRGFLLNNIDQEIPHGVAVVVEKFEELEDIVNIEVEIVCEREQHKGIIIGKGGSTLKKLGQETRKYVEDLMQKKCFVKLFVKVDKDWREKNTEKYGY
;
A
#
# COMPACT_ATOMS: atom_id res chain seq x y z
N MET A 1 -4.75 -6.45 26.49
CA MET A 1 -5.44 -5.55 25.55
C MET A 1 -5.98 -6.32 24.36
N ARG A 2 -6.93 -5.77 23.60
CA ARG A 2 -7.37 -6.36 22.33
C ARG A 2 -6.31 -6.12 21.27
N CYS A 3 -5.76 -7.19 20.66
CA CYS A 3 -4.66 -7.04 19.72
C CYS A 3 -4.72 -8.09 18.60
N GLY A 4 -4.55 -7.68 17.34
CA GLY A 4 -4.62 -8.64 16.23
C GLY A 4 -4.28 -8.09 14.85
N TYR A 5 -4.11 -9.04 13.92
CA TYR A 5 -3.88 -8.76 12.52
C TYR A 5 -5.20 -8.63 11.77
N VAL A 6 -5.33 -7.56 10.99
CA VAL A 6 -6.50 -7.29 10.17
C VAL A 6 -6.08 -7.20 8.70
N ALA A 7 -6.46 -8.19 7.89
CA ALA A 7 -6.17 -8.16 6.46
C ALA A 7 -7.12 -7.18 5.73
N VAL A 8 -6.54 -6.28 4.96
CA VAL A 8 -7.30 -5.30 4.15
C VAL A 8 -7.28 -5.75 2.70
N LEU A 9 -8.42 -6.24 2.22
CA LEU A 9 -8.60 -6.88 0.93
C LEU A 9 -9.55 -6.09 0.03
N GLY A 10 -9.57 -6.40 -1.26
CA GLY A 10 -10.49 -5.83 -2.24
C GLY A 10 -9.82 -5.55 -3.58
N GLN A 11 -10.62 -5.16 -4.56
CA GLN A 11 -10.17 -4.84 -5.91
C GLN A 11 -9.14 -3.69 -5.93
N PRO A 12 -8.34 -3.54 -6.99
CA PRO A 12 -7.54 -2.35 -7.21
C PRO A 12 -8.40 -1.08 -7.14
N ASN A 13 -7.88 -0.04 -6.47
CA ASN A 13 -8.56 1.25 -6.27
C ASN A 13 -9.84 1.21 -5.40
N ALA A 14 -10.04 0.16 -4.62
CA ALA A 14 -11.10 0.10 -3.61
C ALA A 14 -10.83 0.98 -2.38
N GLY A 15 -9.65 1.63 -2.27
CA GLY A 15 -9.34 2.54 -1.17
C GLY A 15 -8.62 1.91 0.03
N LYS A 16 -8.04 0.70 -0.13
CA LYS A 16 -7.34 -0.03 0.94
C LYS A 16 -6.24 0.78 1.62
N SER A 17 -5.22 1.18 0.87
CA SER A 17 -4.09 1.97 1.37
C SER A 17 -4.54 3.33 1.93
N SER A 18 -5.57 3.95 1.34
CA SER A 18 -6.14 5.20 1.86
C SER A 18 -6.77 5.03 3.23
N LEU A 19 -7.50 3.91 3.44
CA LEU A 19 -8.10 3.61 4.73
C LEU A 19 -7.03 3.33 5.78
N VAL A 20 -6.02 2.51 5.44
CA VAL A 20 -4.91 2.19 6.36
C VAL A 20 -4.17 3.47 6.78
N ASN A 21 -3.75 4.32 5.83
CA ASN A 21 -3.10 5.58 6.13
C ASN A 21 -3.97 6.50 7.00
N PHE A 22 -5.27 6.60 6.71
CA PHE A 22 -6.20 7.40 7.49
C PHE A 22 -6.30 6.94 8.96
N ILE A 23 -6.43 5.63 9.18
CA ILE A 23 -6.56 5.06 10.53
C ILE A 23 -5.25 5.18 11.32
N VAL A 24 -4.12 4.88 10.67
CA VAL A 24 -2.79 4.98 11.28
C VAL A 24 -2.42 6.44 11.58
N GLY A 25 -2.84 7.38 10.74
CA GLY A 25 -2.50 8.80 10.83
C GLY A 25 -1.20 9.17 10.09
N GLU A 26 -0.56 8.19 9.40
CA GLU A 26 0.72 8.34 8.71
C GLU A 26 0.67 7.76 7.30
N GLU A 27 1.49 8.28 6.37
CA GLU A 27 1.62 7.75 5.01
C GLU A 27 2.50 6.48 4.97
N VAL A 28 1.98 5.34 5.43
CA VAL A 28 2.71 4.06 5.41
C VAL A 28 2.62 3.35 4.06
N ALA A 29 1.59 3.61 3.27
CA ALA A 29 1.35 2.99 1.97
C ALA A 29 1.07 4.04 0.89
N ILE A 30 1.50 3.74 -0.35
CA ILE A 30 1.24 4.61 -1.51
C ILE A 30 -0.27 4.69 -1.77
N VAL A 31 -0.76 5.91 -2.00
CA VAL A 31 -2.11 6.16 -2.51
C VAL A 31 -2.02 6.63 -3.97
N SER A 32 -2.68 5.91 -4.87
CA SER A 32 -2.80 6.26 -6.28
C SER A 32 -4.11 5.74 -6.87
N HIS A 33 -4.61 6.43 -7.88
CA HIS A 33 -5.76 5.97 -8.67
C HIS A 33 -5.40 4.86 -9.68
N ARG A 34 -4.12 4.50 -9.79
CA ARG A 34 -3.64 3.47 -10.72
C ARG A 34 -3.72 2.08 -10.10
N ARG A 35 -3.85 1.06 -10.96
CA ARG A 35 -3.82 -0.35 -10.52
C ARG A 35 -2.42 -0.73 -10.05
N GLN A 36 -2.31 -1.79 -9.26
CA GLN A 36 -1.04 -2.33 -8.74
C GLN A 36 -0.20 -1.30 -7.96
N THR A 37 -0.87 -0.41 -7.21
CA THR A 37 -0.22 0.57 -6.36
C THR A 37 0.54 -0.10 -5.23
N THR A 38 -0.09 -1.01 -4.49
CA THR A 38 0.54 -1.85 -3.47
C THR A 38 1.06 -3.12 -4.12
N ARG A 39 2.35 -3.44 -3.97
CA ARG A 39 2.99 -4.67 -4.48
C ARG A 39 3.42 -5.60 -3.36
N ASN A 40 4.02 -5.05 -2.31
CA ASN A 40 4.35 -5.75 -1.08
C ASN A 40 3.24 -5.51 -0.06
N SER A 41 2.96 -6.48 0.80
CA SER A 41 2.13 -6.22 1.96
C SER A 41 2.85 -5.26 2.90
N ILE A 42 2.12 -4.25 3.36
CA ILE A 42 2.63 -3.21 4.25
C ILE A 42 1.83 -3.31 5.54
N LEU A 43 2.52 -3.30 6.68
CA LEU A 43 1.86 -3.22 7.96
C LEU A 43 1.61 -1.76 8.33
N GLY A 44 0.37 -1.44 8.66
CA GLY A 44 -0.02 -0.20 9.31
C GLY A 44 -0.46 -0.51 10.73
N ILE A 45 0.23 0.03 11.72
CA ILE A 45 0.01 -0.28 13.13
C ILE A 45 -0.70 0.89 13.79
N LYS A 46 -1.82 0.62 14.43
CA LYS A 46 -2.57 1.57 15.22
C LYS A 46 -2.64 1.08 16.65
N THR A 47 -1.95 1.78 17.55
CA THR A 47 -1.96 1.48 18.98
C THR A 47 -2.72 2.57 19.73
N GLU A 48 -3.61 2.14 20.61
CA GLU A 48 -4.33 2.95 21.59
C GLU A 48 -4.25 2.24 22.96
N LYS A 49 -4.67 2.90 24.02
CA LYS A 49 -4.58 2.37 25.38
C LYS A 49 -5.12 0.94 25.54
N ASP A 50 -6.24 0.63 24.87
CA ASP A 50 -6.98 -0.61 25.10
C ASP A 50 -6.87 -1.61 23.95
N PHE A 51 -6.26 -1.20 22.82
CA PHE A 51 -6.11 -2.07 21.64
C PHE A 51 -4.87 -1.75 20.79
N GLN A 52 -4.42 -2.75 20.04
CA GLN A 52 -3.48 -2.59 18.94
C GLN A 52 -4.01 -3.35 17.71
N ILE A 53 -4.20 -2.65 16.61
CA ILE A 53 -4.57 -3.24 15.33
C ILE A 53 -3.38 -3.19 14.39
N VAL A 54 -3.03 -4.34 13.81
CA VAL A 54 -2.00 -4.45 12.78
C VAL A 54 -2.71 -4.68 11.44
N PHE A 55 -2.94 -3.62 10.70
CA PHE A 55 -3.51 -3.70 9.35
C PHE A 55 -2.47 -4.25 8.38
N VAL A 56 -2.85 -5.27 7.62
CA VAL A 56 -2.04 -5.80 6.51
C VAL A 56 -2.63 -5.23 5.22
N ASP A 57 -2.09 -4.09 4.73
CA ASP A 57 -2.45 -3.55 3.40
C ASP A 57 -1.93 -4.48 2.33
N THR A 58 -2.81 -5.00 1.50
CA THR A 58 -2.48 -6.00 0.48
C THR A 58 -2.58 -5.42 -0.93
N PRO A 59 -1.86 -6.02 -1.89
CA PRO A 59 -2.12 -5.80 -3.30
C PRO A 59 -3.60 -6.01 -3.64
N GLY A 60 -4.10 -5.27 -4.62
CA GLY A 60 -5.45 -5.48 -5.13
C GLY A 60 -5.61 -6.87 -5.75
N ILE A 61 -6.75 -7.51 -5.50
CA ILE A 61 -7.05 -8.83 -6.03
C ILE A 61 -7.21 -8.74 -7.56
N HIS A 62 -6.45 -9.57 -8.29
CA HIS A 62 -6.49 -9.64 -9.75
C HIS A 62 -5.97 -10.98 -10.26
N HIS A 63 -6.25 -11.29 -11.52
CA HIS A 63 -5.68 -12.48 -12.18
C HIS A 63 -4.19 -12.31 -12.45
N SER A 64 -3.40 -13.33 -12.11
CA SER A 64 -1.94 -13.32 -12.28
C SER A 64 -1.56 -13.54 -13.74
N GLN A 65 -0.80 -12.63 -14.33
CA GLN A 65 -0.30 -12.71 -15.71
C GLN A 65 1.21 -12.96 -15.79
N ASN A 66 1.97 -12.56 -14.77
CA ASN A 66 3.43 -12.65 -14.73
C ASN A 66 3.94 -13.05 -13.34
N LYS A 67 5.26 -13.18 -13.16
CA LYS A 67 5.85 -13.53 -11.84
C LYS A 67 5.55 -12.51 -10.77
N LEU A 68 5.59 -11.22 -11.09
CA LEU A 68 5.27 -10.16 -10.14
C LEU A 68 3.82 -10.30 -9.64
N ASP A 69 2.86 -10.57 -10.53
CA ASP A 69 1.47 -10.78 -10.13
C ASP A 69 1.32 -12.02 -9.22
N LYS A 70 2.05 -13.11 -9.52
CA LYS A 70 2.05 -14.30 -8.65
C LYS A 70 2.58 -13.99 -7.26
N PHE A 71 3.65 -13.19 -7.17
CA PHE A 71 4.18 -12.71 -5.90
C PHE A 71 3.14 -11.88 -5.12
N MET A 72 2.48 -10.93 -5.79
CA MET A 72 1.42 -10.13 -5.19
C MET A 72 0.28 -10.99 -4.65
N MET A 73 -0.19 -11.98 -5.41
CA MET A 73 -1.26 -12.89 -4.97
C MET A 73 -0.83 -13.83 -3.85
N LYS A 74 0.45 -14.19 -3.77
CA LYS A 74 1.00 -14.92 -2.61
C LYS A 74 0.88 -14.09 -1.33
N ASN A 75 1.21 -12.79 -1.40
CA ASN A 75 1.08 -11.87 -0.26
C ASN A 75 -0.37 -11.77 0.22
N VAL A 76 -1.35 -11.66 -0.70
CA VAL A 76 -2.79 -11.66 -0.37
C VAL A 76 -3.17 -12.94 0.39
N ARG A 77 -2.77 -14.12 -0.12
CA ARG A 77 -3.09 -15.41 0.53
C ARG A 77 -2.47 -15.52 1.92
N SER A 78 -1.23 -15.08 2.08
CA SER A 78 -0.55 -15.06 3.38
C SER A 78 -1.27 -14.16 4.38
N ALA A 79 -1.68 -12.96 3.95
CA ALA A 79 -2.44 -12.05 4.80
C ALA A 79 -3.78 -12.66 5.27
N ILE A 80 -4.52 -13.34 4.38
CA ILE A 80 -5.78 -14.02 4.73
C ILE A 80 -5.52 -15.12 5.78
N ALA A 81 -4.46 -15.91 5.59
CA ALA A 81 -4.16 -17.05 6.46
C ALA A 81 -3.76 -16.65 7.89
N SER A 82 -3.19 -15.46 8.07
CA SER A 82 -2.72 -14.97 9.37
C SER A 82 -3.67 -13.96 10.05
N ALA A 83 -4.77 -13.58 9.40
CA ALA A 83 -5.65 -12.54 9.89
C ALA A 83 -6.63 -13.02 10.97
N ASP A 84 -6.72 -12.27 12.07
CA ASP A 84 -7.75 -12.44 13.10
C ASP A 84 -9.11 -11.88 12.61
N ALA A 85 -9.07 -10.85 11.73
CA ALA A 85 -10.25 -10.30 11.05
C ALA A 85 -9.88 -9.83 9.63
N ILE A 86 -10.89 -9.72 8.77
CA ILE A 86 -10.73 -9.32 7.36
C ILE A 86 -11.65 -8.13 7.07
N LEU A 87 -11.09 -7.06 6.49
CA LEU A 87 -11.84 -5.98 5.88
C LEU A 87 -11.85 -6.20 4.36
N TYR A 88 -13.01 -6.49 3.79
CA TYR A 88 -13.17 -6.54 2.33
C TYR A 88 -13.74 -5.22 1.82
N LEU A 89 -12.90 -4.44 1.14
CA LEU A 89 -13.25 -3.11 0.63
C LEU A 89 -13.72 -3.20 -0.82
N PHE A 90 -14.85 -2.53 -1.11
CA PHE A 90 -15.37 -2.37 -2.46
C PHE A 90 -15.82 -0.93 -2.72
N ASP A 91 -15.75 -0.52 -4.00
CA ASP A 91 -16.17 0.82 -4.44
C ASP A 91 -17.69 0.91 -4.48
N GLY A 92 -18.29 1.59 -3.52
CA GLY A 92 -19.75 1.73 -3.43
C GLY A 92 -20.42 2.52 -4.56
N THR A 93 -19.63 3.11 -5.46
CA THR A 93 -20.15 3.80 -6.65
C THR A 93 -20.36 2.87 -7.85
N LYS A 94 -20.00 1.57 -7.71
CA LYS A 94 -20.02 0.58 -8.79
C LYS A 94 -20.72 -0.70 -8.34
N PRO A 95 -21.36 -1.44 -9.24
CA PRO A 95 -21.89 -2.76 -8.91
C PRO A 95 -20.75 -3.74 -8.62
N LEU A 96 -20.98 -4.64 -7.66
CA LEU A 96 -20.10 -5.79 -7.45
C LEU A 96 -20.22 -6.75 -8.63
N GLN A 97 -19.07 -7.21 -9.12
CA GLN A 97 -19.00 -8.27 -10.12
C GLN A 97 -19.28 -9.62 -9.46
N GLU A 98 -19.72 -10.61 -10.23
CA GLU A 98 -20.04 -11.93 -9.69
C GLU A 98 -18.82 -12.60 -9.04
N GLU A 99 -17.64 -12.47 -9.65
CA GLU A 99 -16.36 -12.95 -9.11
C GLU A 99 -16.02 -12.34 -7.74
N GLU A 100 -16.42 -11.09 -7.49
CA GLU A 100 -16.23 -10.44 -6.17
C GLU A 100 -17.17 -11.04 -5.12
N LYS A 101 -18.40 -11.37 -5.48
CA LYS A 101 -19.36 -12.01 -4.57
C LYS A 101 -18.90 -13.42 -4.18
N GLU A 102 -18.49 -14.23 -5.16
CA GLU A 102 -17.92 -15.55 -4.93
C GLU A 102 -16.67 -15.47 -4.01
N TYR A 103 -15.85 -14.43 -4.20
CA TYR A 103 -14.66 -14.22 -3.37
C TYR A 103 -15.04 -13.83 -1.93
N ILE A 104 -16.03 -12.99 -1.73
CA ILE A 104 -16.59 -12.65 -0.40
C ILE A 104 -17.11 -13.90 0.31
N ASP A 105 -17.87 -14.75 -0.38
CA ASP A 105 -18.40 -15.98 0.19
C ASP A 105 -17.28 -16.95 0.58
N MET A 106 -16.26 -17.06 -0.25
CA MET A 106 -15.06 -17.83 0.08
C MET A 106 -14.34 -17.28 1.33
N LEU A 107 -14.22 -15.95 1.48
CA LEU A 107 -13.63 -15.35 2.68
C LEU A 107 -14.45 -15.65 3.93
N LYS A 108 -15.77 -15.49 3.88
CA LYS A 108 -16.68 -15.81 4.98
C LYS A 108 -16.64 -17.28 5.38
N SER A 109 -16.36 -18.19 4.45
CA SER A 109 -16.18 -19.61 4.77
C SER A 109 -14.87 -19.92 5.51
N LYS A 110 -13.88 -19.03 5.43
CA LYS A 110 -12.53 -19.21 6.02
C LYS A 110 -12.29 -18.41 7.29
N ASN A 111 -13.01 -17.32 7.49
CA ASN A 111 -12.87 -16.45 8.64
C ASN A 111 -14.24 -15.93 9.06
N GLU A 112 -14.59 -16.10 10.32
CA GLU A 112 -15.87 -15.66 10.89
C GLU A 112 -15.97 -14.13 11.00
N ASN A 113 -14.83 -13.44 11.06
CA ASN A 113 -14.71 -12.01 11.27
C ASN A 113 -14.44 -11.27 9.94
N VAL A 114 -15.35 -11.36 8.98
CA VAL A 114 -15.27 -10.64 7.70
C VAL A 114 -16.22 -9.44 7.72
N PHE A 115 -15.63 -8.25 7.62
CA PHE A 115 -16.36 -6.98 7.56
C PHE A 115 -16.42 -6.50 6.11
N LEU A 116 -17.62 -6.28 5.58
CA LEU A 116 -17.83 -5.69 4.25
C LEU A 116 -17.80 -4.17 4.37
N VAL A 117 -16.93 -3.52 3.59
CA VAL A 117 -16.66 -2.09 3.69
C VAL A 117 -16.90 -1.42 2.34
N GLN A 118 -17.98 -0.69 2.24
CA GLN A 118 -18.36 0.13 1.09
C GLN A 118 -17.62 1.47 1.19
N THR A 119 -16.71 1.72 0.27
CA THR A 119 -15.86 2.91 0.27
C THR A 119 -16.41 4.05 -0.59
N LYS A 120 -15.75 5.21 -0.53
CA LYS A 120 -16.13 6.45 -1.26
C LYS A 120 -17.50 6.98 -0.89
N GLY A 121 -17.86 6.86 0.40
CA GLY A 121 -19.13 7.35 0.96
C GLY A 121 -19.39 8.85 0.75
N ASP A 122 -18.36 9.62 0.36
CA ASP A 122 -18.47 11.02 -0.07
C ASP A 122 -19.13 11.18 -1.45
N LYS A 123 -19.36 10.10 -2.18
CA LYS A 123 -20.00 10.08 -3.50
C LYS A 123 -21.39 9.44 -3.44
N LYS A 124 -22.14 9.56 -4.55
CA LYS A 124 -23.42 8.85 -4.68
C LYS A 124 -23.18 7.34 -4.67
N GLN A 125 -23.78 6.67 -3.70
CA GLN A 125 -23.61 5.24 -3.46
C GLN A 125 -24.72 4.43 -4.15
N LEU A 126 -24.39 3.21 -4.55
CA LEU A 126 -25.36 2.18 -4.88
C LEU A 126 -25.92 1.52 -3.61
N LYS A 127 -27.12 0.99 -3.68
CA LYS A 127 -27.68 0.16 -2.61
C LYS A 127 -27.34 -1.30 -2.87
N PHE A 128 -26.97 -2.00 -1.80
CA PHE A 128 -26.68 -3.43 -1.81
C PHE A 128 -27.70 -4.14 -0.91
N ASP A 129 -27.93 -5.41 -1.15
CA ASP A 129 -28.88 -6.28 -0.42
C ASP A 129 -28.25 -6.97 0.79
N PHE A 130 -27.09 -6.50 1.23
CA PHE A 130 -26.36 -6.98 2.39
C PHE A 130 -25.83 -5.81 3.23
N ASP A 131 -25.56 -6.09 4.50
CA ASP A 131 -25.00 -5.10 5.42
C ASP A 131 -23.53 -4.83 5.13
N ALA A 132 -23.17 -3.55 5.05
CA ALA A 132 -21.79 -3.07 4.87
C ALA A 132 -21.61 -1.70 5.55
N TYR A 133 -20.38 -1.44 6.04
CA TYR A 133 -20.00 -0.12 6.54
C TYR A 133 -19.83 0.84 5.36
N ASN A 134 -20.53 1.97 5.36
CA ASN A 134 -20.43 2.97 4.31
C ASN A 134 -19.43 4.06 4.72
N ILE A 135 -18.16 3.81 4.46
CA ILE A 135 -17.08 4.68 4.92
C ILE A 135 -16.66 5.75 3.91
N SER A 136 -16.11 6.84 4.46
CA SER A 136 -15.40 7.84 3.68
C SER A 136 -14.16 8.32 4.43
N VAL A 137 -13.00 8.16 3.83
CA VAL A 137 -11.71 8.66 4.38
C VAL A 137 -11.58 10.17 4.29
N LYS A 138 -12.46 10.87 3.55
CA LYS A 138 -12.41 12.33 3.42
C LYS A 138 -13.03 13.04 4.62
N ASP A 139 -14.09 12.47 5.17
CA ASP A 139 -14.87 13.04 6.27
C ASP A 139 -14.92 12.14 7.52
N GLY A 140 -14.21 11.01 7.51
CA GLY A 140 -14.13 10.08 8.64
C GLY A 140 -15.39 9.24 8.86
N ARG A 141 -16.38 9.31 7.95
CA ARG A 141 -17.69 8.64 8.11
C ARG A 141 -17.54 7.15 8.41
N GLU A 142 -18.27 6.69 9.43
CA GLU A 142 -18.38 5.31 9.93
C GLU A 142 -17.04 4.61 10.25
N ILE A 143 -15.89 5.28 10.18
CA ILE A 143 -14.59 4.65 10.44
C ILE A 143 -14.46 4.29 11.92
N ASP A 144 -14.86 5.16 12.85
CA ASP A 144 -14.82 4.87 14.28
C ASP A 144 -15.73 3.69 14.66
N ARG A 145 -16.91 3.60 14.03
CA ARG A 145 -17.83 2.47 14.23
C ARG A 145 -17.19 1.17 13.73
N LEU A 146 -16.62 1.17 12.51
CA LEU A 146 -15.90 0.03 11.96
C LEU A 146 -14.77 -0.42 12.87
N LEU A 147 -13.93 0.52 13.37
CA LEU A 147 -12.82 0.21 14.26
C LEU A 147 -13.29 -0.42 15.57
N LYS A 148 -14.35 0.13 16.18
CA LYS A 148 -14.92 -0.42 17.41
C LYS A 148 -15.38 -1.86 17.23
N ASP A 149 -16.06 -2.17 16.13
CA ASP A 149 -16.58 -3.50 15.86
C ASP A 149 -15.43 -4.47 15.51
N VAL A 150 -14.41 -4.01 14.77
CA VAL A 150 -13.18 -4.78 14.53
C VAL A 150 -12.46 -5.11 15.83
N VAL A 151 -12.23 -4.12 16.71
CA VAL A 151 -11.58 -4.34 18.01
C VAL A 151 -12.33 -5.36 18.85
N SER A 152 -13.65 -5.37 18.81
CA SER A 152 -14.48 -6.28 19.63
C SER A 152 -14.24 -7.76 19.34
N VAL A 153 -13.82 -8.10 18.13
CA VAL A 153 -13.55 -9.50 17.69
C VAL A 153 -12.08 -9.90 17.80
N LEU A 154 -11.17 -8.94 18.05
CA LEU A 154 -9.75 -9.27 18.21
C LEU A 154 -9.50 -10.03 19.52
N PRO A 155 -8.53 -10.97 19.53
CA PRO A 155 -8.14 -11.70 20.73
C PRO A 155 -7.51 -10.79 21.77
N GLU A 156 -7.59 -11.23 23.04
CA GLU A 156 -6.85 -10.59 24.13
C GLU A 156 -5.44 -11.17 24.19
N ARG A 157 -4.43 -10.34 24.03
CA ARG A 157 -3.02 -10.70 24.11
C ARG A 157 -2.13 -9.47 24.36
N GLU A 158 -0.84 -9.70 24.60
CA GLU A 158 0.16 -8.65 24.68
C GLU A 158 0.30 -7.93 23.33
N PRO A 159 0.74 -6.65 23.34
CA PRO A 159 1.03 -5.92 22.10
C PRO A 159 2.01 -6.68 21.21
N LEU A 160 1.76 -6.67 19.91
CA LEU A 160 2.62 -7.32 18.91
C LEU A 160 3.81 -6.45 18.51
N TYR A 161 3.67 -5.14 18.68
CA TYR A 161 4.67 -4.13 18.31
C TYR A 161 4.73 -3.05 19.37
N ASP A 162 5.87 -2.34 19.43
CA ASP A 162 6.04 -1.18 20.30
C ASP A 162 5.00 -0.10 19.98
N GLU A 163 4.56 0.63 21.01
CA GLU A 163 3.46 1.58 20.92
C GLU A 163 3.75 2.75 19.95
N GLU A 164 5.02 3.11 19.79
CA GLU A 164 5.46 4.20 18.91
C GLU A 164 5.56 3.79 17.44
N LEU A 165 5.52 2.47 17.14
CA LEU A 165 5.64 1.98 15.77
C LEU A 165 4.29 2.11 15.02
N TYR A 166 4.32 2.77 13.88
CA TYR A 166 3.20 2.85 12.94
C TYR A 166 3.37 1.94 11.69
N THR A 167 4.56 1.33 11.50
CA THR A 167 4.84 0.33 10.45
C THR A 167 6.07 -0.51 10.80
N ASP A 168 6.16 -1.72 10.25
CA ASP A 168 7.33 -2.60 10.33
C ASP A 168 8.40 -2.30 9.28
N LYS A 169 8.16 -1.31 8.41
CA LYS A 169 9.04 -1.03 7.28
C LYS A 169 10.18 -0.10 7.64
N SER A 170 11.35 -0.41 7.11
CA SER A 170 12.51 0.48 7.21
C SER A 170 12.29 1.80 6.46
N VAL A 171 13.00 2.84 6.86
CA VAL A 171 13.00 4.13 6.14
C VAL A 171 13.39 3.94 4.67
N SER A 172 14.36 3.07 4.38
CA SER A 172 14.76 2.73 3.02
C SER A 172 13.58 2.18 2.19
N PHE A 173 12.74 1.32 2.78
CA PHE A 173 11.53 0.83 2.11
C PHE A 173 10.53 1.96 1.87
N LEU A 174 10.30 2.83 2.83
CA LEU A 174 9.38 3.98 2.69
C LEU A 174 9.86 4.93 1.59
N VAL A 175 11.18 5.17 1.48
CA VAL A 175 11.78 5.95 0.38
C VAL A 175 11.54 5.27 -0.98
N LYS A 176 11.77 3.95 -1.07
CA LYS A 176 11.45 3.15 -2.27
C LYS A 176 10.00 3.37 -2.70
N GLU A 177 9.06 3.26 -1.76
CA GLU A 177 7.64 3.43 -2.03
C GLU A 177 7.28 4.88 -2.37
N LYS A 178 7.89 5.88 -1.72
CA LYS A 178 7.68 7.31 -2.07
C LYS A 178 8.10 7.61 -3.50
N VAL A 179 9.27 7.13 -3.92
CA VAL A 179 9.75 7.27 -5.32
C VAL A 179 8.78 6.59 -6.29
N ARG A 180 8.33 5.36 -5.97
CA ARG A 180 7.39 4.61 -6.81
C ARG A 180 6.03 5.31 -6.89
N GLY A 181 5.54 5.84 -5.78
CA GLY A 181 4.30 6.63 -5.72
C GLY A 181 4.35 7.89 -6.58
N PHE A 182 5.48 8.62 -6.55
CA PHE A 182 5.68 9.76 -7.43
C PHE A 182 5.58 9.35 -8.91
N LEU A 183 6.26 8.29 -9.31
CA LEU A 183 6.24 7.80 -10.69
C LEU A 183 4.81 7.39 -11.11
N LEU A 184 4.08 6.68 -10.23
CA LEU A 184 2.68 6.31 -10.47
C LEU A 184 1.77 7.51 -10.68
N ASN A 185 1.99 8.61 -9.98
CA ASN A 185 1.11 9.77 -10.00
C ASN A 185 1.49 10.84 -11.05
N ASN A 186 2.75 10.86 -11.51
CA ASN A 186 3.26 11.93 -12.38
C ASN A 186 3.70 11.44 -13.78
N ILE A 187 3.74 10.14 -14.05
CA ILE A 187 4.08 9.59 -15.37
C ILE A 187 2.85 8.91 -15.96
N ASP A 188 2.56 9.21 -17.22
CA ASP A 188 1.38 8.69 -17.91
C ASP A 188 1.58 7.28 -18.47
N GLN A 189 0.47 6.68 -18.94
CA GLN A 189 0.37 5.39 -19.61
C GLN A 189 0.79 4.21 -18.72
N GLU A 190 1.27 3.13 -19.33
CA GLU A 190 1.65 1.86 -18.68
C GLU A 190 3.07 1.87 -18.08
N ILE A 191 3.83 2.94 -18.29
CA ILE A 191 5.24 3.03 -17.87
C ILE A 191 5.43 2.77 -16.37
N PRO A 192 4.65 3.40 -15.45
CA PRO A 192 4.84 3.20 -14.02
C PRO A 192 4.59 1.75 -13.56
N HIS A 193 3.77 1.00 -14.30
CA HIS A 193 3.52 -0.43 -14.00
C HIS A 193 4.72 -1.30 -14.31
N GLY A 194 5.56 -0.89 -15.27
CA GLY A 194 6.81 -1.55 -15.65
C GLY A 194 8.05 -1.01 -14.94
N VAL A 195 7.91 -0.29 -13.81
CA VAL A 195 9.04 0.27 -13.06
C VAL A 195 9.27 -0.50 -11.77
N ALA A 196 10.54 -0.83 -11.48
CA ALA A 196 11.00 -1.17 -10.13
C ALA A 196 11.84 -0.02 -9.56
N VAL A 197 11.90 0.05 -8.25
CA VAL A 197 12.73 1.02 -7.51
C VAL A 197 13.57 0.26 -6.51
N VAL A 198 14.86 0.54 -6.45
CA VAL A 198 15.79 -0.04 -5.49
C VAL A 198 16.55 1.09 -4.80
N VAL A 199 16.66 1.01 -3.50
CA VAL A 199 17.55 1.87 -2.72
C VAL A 199 18.88 1.12 -2.62
N GLU A 200 19.86 1.52 -3.45
CA GLU A 200 21.18 0.89 -3.54
C GLU A 200 22.07 1.28 -2.35
N LYS A 201 21.91 2.49 -1.85
CA LYS A 201 22.64 2.98 -0.69
C LYS A 201 21.71 3.79 0.21
N PHE A 202 21.75 3.49 1.51
CA PHE A 202 21.13 4.29 2.57
C PHE A 202 22.15 4.42 3.70
N GLU A 203 22.69 5.60 3.88
CA GLU A 203 23.75 5.89 4.86
C GLU A 203 23.30 7.05 5.74
N GLU A 204 23.03 6.75 6.99
CA GLU A 204 22.66 7.73 8.00
C GLU A 204 23.94 8.18 8.74
N LEU A 205 24.25 9.46 8.62
CA LEU A 205 25.31 10.13 9.35
C LEU A 205 24.71 11.03 10.44
N GLU A 206 25.54 11.70 11.22
CA GLU A 206 25.09 12.52 12.35
C GLU A 206 24.09 13.60 11.91
N ASP A 207 24.41 14.39 10.87
CA ASP A 207 23.59 15.52 10.41
C ASP A 207 22.93 15.33 9.05
N ILE A 208 23.25 14.26 8.31
CA ILE A 208 22.81 14.07 6.94
C ILE A 208 22.56 12.60 6.61
N VAL A 209 21.56 12.36 5.79
CA VAL A 209 21.27 11.04 5.21
C VAL A 209 21.62 11.05 3.73
N ASN A 210 22.48 10.12 3.29
CA ASN A 210 22.83 9.93 1.89
C ASN A 210 22.07 8.75 1.30
N ILE A 211 21.37 8.98 0.20
CA ILE A 211 20.53 7.95 -0.44
C ILE A 211 20.84 7.87 -1.93
N GLU A 212 21.08 6.66 -2.43
CA GLU A 212 21.18 6.39 -3.85
C GLU A 212 20.04 5.45 -4.26
N VAL A 213 19.24 5.88 -5.24
CA VAL A 213 18.07 5.15 -5.71
C VAL A 213 18.20 4.83 -7.19
N GLU A 214 18.06 3.56 -7.54
CA GLU A 214 17.97 3.08 -8.92
C GLU A 214 16.50 2.89 -9.31
N ILE A 215 16.09 3.52 -10.39
CA ILE A 215 14.77 3.38 -11.02
C ILE A 215 14.96 2.49 -12.25
N VAL A 216 14.38 1.30 -12.23
CA VAL A 216 14.51 0.31 -13.29
C VAL A 216 13.28 0.30 -14.17
N CYS A 217 13.46 0.38 -15.49
CA CYS A 217 12.38 0.30 -16.47
C CYS A 217 12.71 -0.74 -17.55
N GLU A 218 11.71 -1.16 -18.33
CA GLU A 218 11.87 -2.25 -19.31
C GLU A 218 12.42 -1.82 -20.68
N ARG A 219 12.33 -0.52 -21.03
CA ARG A 219 12.66 -0.01 -22.38
C ARG A 219 13.38 1.33 -22.32
N GLU A 220 14.27 1.59 -23.28
CA GLU A 220 14.98 2.87 -23.43
C GLU A 220 14.01 4.06 -23.58
N GLN A 221 12.90 3.87 -24.29
CA GLN A 221 11.88 4.93 -24.44
C GLN A 221 11.28 5.33 -23.07
N HIS A 222 11.04 4.33 -22.18
CA HIS A 222 10.55 4.58 -20.82
C HIS A 222 11.56 5.39 -19.99
N LYS A 223 12.87 5.09 -20.14
CA LYS A 223 13.96 5.82 -19.48
C LYS A 223 13.92 7.31 -19.83
N GLY A 224 13.77 7.64 -21.09
CA GLY A 224 13.66 9.04 -21.53
C GLY A 224 12.48 9.79 -20.91
N ILE A 225 11.32 9.13 -20.79
CA ILE A 225 10.11 9.69 -20.17
C ILE A 225 10.29 9.86 -18.65
N ILE A 226 10.89 8.90 -17.98
CA ILE A 226 11.18 8.96 -16.53
C ILE A 226 12.15 10.09 -16.22
N ILE A 227 13.17 10.31 -17.06
CA ILE A 227 14.12 11.40 -16.91
C ILE A 227 13.42 12.75 -17.15
N GLY A 228 12.58 12.82 -18.17
CA GLY A 228 11.90 14.04 -18.60
C GLY A 228 12.79 14.98 -19.40
N LYS A 229 12.19 15.99 -20.04
CA LYS A 229 12.91 16.97 -20.86
C LYS A 229 13.93 17.73 -20.00
N GLY A 230 15.22 17.63 -20.38
CA GLY A 230 16.31 18.25 -19.62
C GLY A 230 16.41 17.78 -18.16
N GLY A 231 15.95 16.57 -17.84
CA GLY A 231 16.00 16.01 -16.49
C GLY A 231 14.92 16.53 -15.52
N SER A 232 13.90 17.23 -16.03
CA SER A 232 12.90 17.93 -15.21
C SER A 232 12.11 17.00 -14.28
N THR A 233 11.72 15.80 -14.74
CA THR A 233 10.97 14.85 -13.94
C THR A 233 11.83 14.29 -12.80
N LEU A 234 13.08 13.88 -13.09
CA LEU A 234 14.01 13.41 -12.06
C LEU A 234 14.34 14.49 -11.04
N LYS A 235 14.51 15.75 -11.49
CA LYS A 235 14.75 16.87 -10.57
C LYS A 235 13.59 17.05 -9.59
N LYS A 236 12.35 17.04 -10.09
CA LYS A 236 11.14 17.16 -9.25
C LYS A 236 11.05 15.96 -8.28
N LEU A 237 11.24 14.74 -8.78
CA LEU A 237 11.25 13.53 -7.97
C LEU A 237 12.31 13.63 -6.85
N GLY A 238 13.54 14.04 -7.19
CA GLY A 238 14.61 14.19 -6.21
C GLY A 238 14.28 15.22 -5.12
N GLN A 239 13.66 16.33 -5.48
CA GLN A 239 13.23 17.36 -4.53
C GLN A 239 12.12 16.84 -3.58
N GLU A 240 11.11 16.12 -4.10
CA GLU A 240 10.04 15.57 -3.28
C GLU A 240 10.54 14.44 -2.38
N THR A 241 11.43 13.57 -2.88
CA THR A 241 12.04 12.49 -2.09
C THR A 241 12.92 13.07 -0.98
N ARG A 242 13.73 14.06 -1.29
CA ARG A 242 14.58 14.75 -0.30
C ARG A 242 13.72 15.34 0.82
N LYS A 243 12.71 16.14 0.47
CA LYS A 243 11.80 16.74 1.45
C LYS A 243 11.15 15.68 2.35
N TYR A 244 10.64 14.61 1.75
CA TYR A 244 10.03 13.51 2.51
C TYR A 244 10.99 12.90 3.53
N VAL A 245 12.24 12.65 3.14
CA VAL A 245 13.25 12.08 4.06
C VAL A 245 13.64 13.08 5.14
N GLU A 246 13.82 14.36 4.80
CA GLU A 246 14.11 15.42 5.75
C GLU A 246 13.00 15.58 6.80
N ASP A 247 11.74 15.52 6.36
CA ASP A 247 10.58 15.57 7.26
C ASP A 247 10.51 14.31 8.17
N LEU A 248 10.81 13.12 7.62
CA LEU A 248 10.75 11.85 8.34
C LEU A 248 11.90 11.66 9.34
N MET A 249 13.13 12.02 8.93
CA MET A 249 14.33 11.76 9.72
C MET A 249 14.79 12.95 10.56
N GLN A 250 14.18 14.13 10.34
CA GLN A 250 14.60 15.41 10.96
C GLN A 250 16.09 15.72 10.76
N LYS A 251 16.66 15.26 9.61
CA LYS A 251 18.06 15.46 9.20
C LYS A 251 18.09 15.96 7.76
N LYS A 252 19.19 16.61 7.36
CA LYS A 252 19.43 16.95 5.95
C LYS A 252 19.50 15.68 5.12
N CYS A 253 19.08 15.76 3.84
CA CYS A 253 19.11 14.61 2.94
C CYS A 253 19.79 14.94 1.62
N PHE A 254 20.67 14.05 1.17
CA PHE A 254 21.23 14.06 -0.16
C PHE A 254 20.74 12.83 -0.94
N VAL A 255 20.01 13.07 -2.04
CA VAL A 255 19.42 12.02 -2.87
C VAL A 255 20.05 12.01 -4.25
N LYS A 256 20.57 10.85 -4.68
CA LYS A 256 20.96 10.58 -6.07
C LYS A 256 19.95 9.62 -6.69
N LEU A 257 19.52 9.92 -7.91
CA LEU A 257 18.59 9.11 -8.68
C LEU A 257 19.25 8.65 -9.98
N PHE A 258 19.16 7.35 -10.24
CA PHE A 258 19.64 6.72 -11.48
C PHE A 258 18.49 6.05 -12.20
N VAL A 259 18.50 6.04 -13.53
CA VAL A 259 17.52 5.30 -14.33
C VAL A 259 18.24 4.28 -15.20
N LYS A 260 17.84 3.00 -15.05
CA LYS A 260 18.42 1.86 -15.73
C LYS A 260 17.35 1.10 -16.52
N VAL A 261 17.78 0.48 -17.60
CA VAL A 261 16.94 -0.43 -18.37
C VAL A 261 17.32 -1.88 -18.05
N ASP A 262 16.35 -2.66 -17.60
CA ASP A 262 16.45 -4.12 -17.46
C ASP A 262 15.22 -4.74 -18.14
N LYS A 263 15.44 -5.33 -19.31
CA LYS A 263 14.37 -5.91 -20.12
C LYS A 263 13.74 -7.10 -19.43
N ASP A 264 12.40 -7.14 -19.46
CA ASP A 264 11.60 -8.23 -18.93
C ASP A 264 11.85 -8.54 -17.44
N TRP A 265 12.26 -7.54 -16.65
CA TRP A 265 12.58 -7.72 -15.22
C TRP A 265 11.42 -8.35 -14.43
N ARG A 266 10.17 -8.09 -14.83
CA ARG A 266 8.97 -8.64 -14.19
C ARG A 266 8.82 -10.15 -14.37
N GLU A 267 9.47 -10.71 -15.39
CA GLU A 267 9.46 -12.15 -15.68
C GLU A 267 10.72 -12.86 -15.19
N LYS A 268 11.87 -12.19 -15.28
CA LYS A 268 13.18 -12.84 -15.09
C LYS A 268 13.84 -12.50 -13.76
N ASN A 269 13.69 -11.28 -13.28
CA ASN A 269 14.52 -10.70 -12.22
C ASN A 269 13.73 -10.10 -11.06
N THR A 270 12.51 -10.57 -10.77
CA THR A 270 11.66 -10.00 -9.71
C THR A 270 12.33 -10.01 -8.34
N GLU A 271 13.02 -11.10 -7.98
CA GLU A 271 13.71 -11.26 -6.69
C GLU A 271 14.82 -10.21 -6.49
N LYS A 272 15.55 -9.88 -7.56
CA LYS A 272 16.60 -8.86 -7.55
C LYS A 272 16.07 -7.48 -7.12
N TYR A 273 14.81 -7.22 -7.38
CA TYR A 273 14.14 -5.94 -7.11
C TYR A 273 13.21 -6.00 -5.89
N GLY A 274 13.29 -7.08 -5.10
CA GLY A 274 12.57 -7.27 -3.85
C GLY A 274 11.09 -7.63 -4.03
N TYR A 275 10.81 -8.44 -5.05
CA TYR A 275 9.47 -8.98 -5.34
C TYR A 275 9.48 -10.50 -5.49
#